data_0630564e54d2e2cc81d4722e922bf12d
#
_entry.id   0630564e54d2e2cc81d4722e922bf12d
#
_cell.length_a   1.000
_cell.length_b   1.000
_cell.length_c   1.000
_cell.angle_alpha   90.00
_cell.angle_beta   90.00
_cell.angle_gamma   90.00
#
_symmetry.space_group_name_H-M   'P 1'
#
loop_
_entity.id
_entity.type
_entity.pdbx_description
1 polymer ?
#
loop_
_entity_poly.entity_id
_entity_poly.type
_entity_poly.pdbx_seq_one_letter_code
_entity_poly.pdbx_strand_id
1 'polypeptide(L)'
;MPTRRRVALLTLLTAGTLVAREAQRNATHSDPAARAAAVRRKVAVATWAAPTEGRLMTRIVVDADPVLDYVARRRAEGAKGLTPMHVLGAAAGRALRVVPEANTRVRAGRPVSFDDVAVGFAVDIGQGTDLAPVKVVGADVLTPAQIATRVWTGVTALRDGTDPGFSRTTRVAALVPALAMKPLLKASDLVLGALGRPLLGQVGNPLGAVFISNVAPLGVEEVFLAPVPFARAAVYISQGTITERAVVRDGAVVAVRQFTLCLTGDHRLVDGVQCAIFFDALVGLLKDPDRLG
;
A
#
# COMPACT_ATOMS: atom_id res chain seq x y z
N MET A 1 6.67 47.74 -17.14
CA MET A 1 6.26 46.39 -17.63
C MET A 1 7.39 45.50 -18.18
N PRO A 2 8.62 45.89 -18.41
CA PRO A 2 9.69 44.99 -18.90
C PRO A 2 10.22 44.00 -17.82
N THR A 3 10.07 44.29 -16.54
CA THR A 3 10.57 43.48 -15.44
C THR A 3 9.83 42.13 -15.25
N ARG A 4 8.52 42.09 -15.43
CA ARG A 4 7.73 40.84 -15.30
C ARG A 4 8.07 39.83 -16.40
N ARG A 5 8.30 40.27 -17.65
CA ARG A 5 8.72 39.37 -18.74
C ARG A 5 10.14 38.82 -18.55
N ARG A 6 11.05 39.65 -18.03
CA ARG A 6 12.44 39.20 -17.73
C ARG A 6 12.47 38.20 -16.57
N VAL A 7 11.69 38.40 -15.52
CA VAL A 7 11.54 37.47 -14.42
C VAL A 7 10.93 36.14 -14.88
N ALA A 8 9.86 36.17 -15.67
CA ALA A 8 9.25 34.98 -16.23
C ALA A 8 10.23 34.20 -17.14
N LEU A 9 10.99 34.90 -17.99
CA LEU A 9 11.98 34.27 -18.86
C LEU A 9 13.13 33.62 -18.06
N LEU A 10 13.65 34.31 -17.03
CA LEU A 10 14.65 33.78 -16.13
C LEU A 10 14.14 32.57 -15.35
N THR A 11 12.90 32.59 -14.90
CA THR A 11 12.27 31.44 -14.20
C THR A 11 12.12 30.24 -15.14
N LEU A 12 11.72 30.46 -16.39
CA LEU A 12 11.62 29.38 -17.39
C LEU A 12 12.98 28.80 -17.76
N LEU A 13 14.01 29.64 -17.92
CA LEU A 13 15.38 29.19 -18.20
C LEU A 13 15.98 28.42 -17.03
N THR A 14 15.77 28.87 -15.79
CA THR A 14 16.23 28.13 -14.59
C THR A 14 15.50 26.83 -14.42
N ALA A 15 14.19 26.80 -14.63
CA ALA A 15 13.41 25.55 -14.59
C ALA A 15 13.87 24.57 -15.69
N GLY A 16 14.07 25.04 -16.92
CA GLY A 16 14.60 24.22 -18.02
C GLY A 16 15.98 23.64 -17.72
N THR A 17 16.88 24.44 -17.14
CA THR A 17 18.22 23.98 -16.76
C THR A 17 18.17 22.92 -15.64
N LEU A 18 17.27 23.06 -14.67
CA LEU A 18 17.10 22.08 -13.59
C LEU A 18 16.56 20.76 -14.13
N VAL A 19 15.58 20.81 -15.02
CA VAL A 19 15.03 19.60 -15.67
C VAL A 19 16.09 18.90 -16.51
N ALA A 20 16.87 19.66 -17.31
CA ALA A 20 17.95 19.10 -18.10
C ALA A 20 19.04 18.44 -17.24
N ARG A 21 19.43 19.07 -16.13
CA ARG A 21 20.37 18.47 -15.16
C ARG A 21 19.80 17.19 -14.53
N GLU A 22 18.53 17.14 -14.20
CA GLU A 22 17.93 15.95 -13.64
C GLU A 22 17.86 14.81 -14.68
N ALA A 23 17.49 15.13 -15.91
CA ALA A 23 17.52 14.17 -17.02
C ALA A 23 18.94 13.61 -17.24
N GLN A 24 19.96 14.48 -17.19
CA GLN A 24 21.36 14.09 -17.33
C GLN A 24 21.82 13.20 -16.18
N ARG A 25 21.45 13.50 -14.93
CA ARG A 25 21.73 12.63 -13.76
C ARG A 25 21.10 11.25 -13.92
N ASN A 26 19.85 11.19 -14.39
CA ASN A 26 19.20 9.91 -14.65
C ASN A 26 19.85 9.13 -15.79
N ALA A 27 20.41 9.82 -16.78
CA ALA A 27 21.12 9.23 -17.92
C ALA A 27 22.52 8.66 -17.53
N THR A 28 23.11 9.11 -16.42
CA THR A 28 24.40 8.53 -15.93
C THR A 28 24.25 7.08 -15.44
N HIS A 29 23.02 6.65 -15.12
CA HIS A 29 22.75 5.24 -14.83
C HIS A 29 22.50 4.48 -16.13
N SER A 30 23.47 3.72 -16.59
CA SER A 30 23.36 2.87 -17.80
C SER A 30 22.37 1.72 -17.59
N ASP A 31 22.29 1.18 -16.37
CA ASP A 31 21.37 0.11 -15.98
C ASP A 31 19.96 0.66 -15.71
N PRO A 32 18.90 0.11 -16.40
CA PRO A 32 17.51 0.49 -16.16
C PRO A 32 17.06 0.27 -14.71
N ALA A 33 17.50 -0.80 -14.05
CA ALA A 33 17.15 -1.10 -12.67
C ALA A 33 17.75 -0.08 -11.69
N ALA A 34 19.00 0.32 -11.89
CA ALA A 34 19.66 1.38 -11.12
C ALA A 34 18.96 2.74 -11.31
N ARG A 35 18.50 3.02 -12.53
CA ARG A 35 17.73 4.24 -12.84
C ARG A 35 16.38 4.25 -12.11
N ALA A 36 15.63 3.15 -12.14
CA ALA A 36 14.39 3.01 -11.42
C ALA A 36 14.58 3.14 -9.89
N ALA A 37 15.64 2.54 -9.34
CA ALA A 37 16.01 2.66 -7.94
C ALA A 37 16.32 4.11 -7.54
N ALA A 38 17.04 4.87 -8.37
CA ALA A 38 17.35 6.28 -8.12
C ALA A 38 16.06 7.15 -8.09
N VAL A 39 15.14 6.92 -9.03
CA VAL A 39 13.83 7.62 -9.05
C VAL A 39 13.01 7.29 -7.80
N ARG A 40 12.93 6.03 -7.41
CA ARG A 40 12.24 5.62 -6.17
C ARG A 40 12.85 6.28 -4.94
N ARG A 41 14.18 6.31 -4.81
CA ARG A 41 14.85 6.96 -3.68
C ARG A 41 14.54 8.45 -3.63
N LYS A 42 14.51 9.13 -4.76
CA LYS A 42 14.14 10.54 -4.86
C LYS A 42 12.69 10.79 -4.38
N VAL A 43 11.75 9.95 -4.83
CA VAL A 43 10.35 10.03 -4.39
C VAL A 43 10.26 9.75 -2.88
N ALA A 44 10.95 8.74 -2.37
CA ALA A 44 10.96 8.39 -0.95
C ALA A 44 11.44 9.56 -0.08
N VAL A 45 12.57 10.19 -0.41
CA VAL A 45 13.10 11.36 0.32
C VAL A 45 12.12 12.55 0.32
N ALA A 46 11.36 12.73 -0.76
CA ALA A 46 10.36 13.79 -0.85
C ALA A 46 9.04 13.44 -0.13
N THR A 47 8.71 12.15 -0.02
CA THR A 47 7.46 11.65 0.57
C THR A 47 7.48 11.69 2.09
N TRP A 48 8.54 11.13 2.69
CA TRP A 48 8.60 10.99 4.14
C TRP A 48 9.33 12.17 4.79
N ALA A 49 8.76 12.62 5.91
CA ALA A 49 9.34 13.57 6.83
C ALA A 49 9.16 13.02 8.24
N ALA A 50 9.69 13.72 9.25
CA ALA A 50 9.37 13.40 10.63
C ALA A 50 7.84 13.36 10.82
N PRO A 51 7.28 12.32 11.47
CA PRO A 51 5.84 12.20 11.67
C PRO A 51 5.34 13.37 12.52
N THR A 52 4.26 13.99 12.07
CA THR A 52 3.57 15.09 12.77
C THR A 52 2.25 14.64 13.37
N GLU A 53 1.78 13.45 12.98
CA GLU A 53 0.55 12.85 13.51
C GLU A 53 0.86 11.64 14.39
N GLY A 54 -0.02 11.37 15.35
CA GLY A 54 0.03 10.16 16.17
C GLY A 54 -0.17 8.91 15.32
N ARG A 55 0.64 7.88 15.58
CA ARG A 55 0.51 6.56 14.97
C ARG A 55 0.22 5.54 16.06
N LEU A 56 -0.77 4.70 15.82
CA LEU A 56 -1.04 3.53 16.63
C LEU A 56 -0.35 2.35 15.97
N MET A 57 0.51 1.67 16.72
CA MET A 57 1.28 0.53 16.22
C MET A 57 0.98 -0.67 17.09
N THR A 58 0.55 -1.76 16.50
CA THR A 58 0.25 -2.99 17.21
C THR A 58 0.57 -4.20 16.37
N ARG A 59 0.73 -5.35 17.02
CA ARG A 59 0.97 -6.63 16.35
C ARG A 59 0.12 -7.72 16.95
N ILE A 60 -0.19 -8.72 16.15
CA ILE A 60 -0.87 -9.93 16.57
C ILE A 60 -0.26 -11.14 15.86
N VAL A 61 -0.15 -12.24 16.59
CA VAL A 61 0.30 -13.52 16.05
C VAL A 61 -0.92 -14.35 15.67
N VAL A 62 -0.90 -14.92 14.47
CA VAL A 62 -2.01 -15.67 13.88
C VAL A 62 -1.53 -17.08 13.52
N ASP A 63 -2.32 -18.09 13.84
CA ASP A 63 -2.09 -19.46 13.38
C ASP A 63 -2.26 -19.52 11.86
N ALA A 64 -1.27 -20.10 11.19
CA ALA A 64 -1.22 -20.11 9.74
C ALA A 64 -2.06 -21.24 9.12
N ASP A 65 -2.22 -22.36 9.82
CA ASP A 65 -2.81 -23.57 9.27
C ASP A 65 -4.21 -23.36 8.67
N PRO A 66 -5.17 -22.69 9.33
CA PRO A 66 -6.50 -22.49 8.75
C PRO A 66 -6.44 -21.76 7.40
N VAL A 67 -5.58 -20.74 7.29
CA VAL A 67 -5.41 -19.97 6.05
C VAL A 67 -4.69 -20.79 4.99
N LEU A 68 -3.67 -21.56 5.36
CA LEU A 68 -2.92 -22.42 4.42
C LEU A 68 -3.79 -23.53 3.86
N ASP A 69 -4.59 -24.19 4.70
CA ASP A 69 -5.50 -25.26 4.31
C ASP A 69 -6.60 -24.73 3.39
N TYR A 70 -7.19 -23.57 3.71
CA TYR A 70 -8.12 -22.90 2.83
C TYR A 70 -7.50 -22.60 1.46
N VAL A 71 -6.31 -22.01 1.42
CA VAL A 71 -5.60 -21.70 0.17
C VAL A 71 -5.33 -22.98 -0.64
N ALA A 72 -4.90 -24.06 0.03
CA ALA A 72 -4.62 -25.34 -0.63
C ALA A 72 -5.88 -25.93 -1.27
N ARG A 73 -7.00 -25.98 -0.53
CA ARG A 73 -8.28 -26.47 -1.05
C ARG A 73 -8.76 -25.64 -2.26
N ARG A 74 -8.79 -24.30 -2.12
CA ARG A 74 -9.27 -23.41 -3.18
C ARG A 74 -8.38 -23.46 -4.43
N ARG A 75 -7.08 -23.67 -4.26
CA ARG A 75 -6.16 -23.90 -5.41
C ARG A 75 -6.47 -25.21 -6.12
N ALA A 76 -6.77 -26.29 -5.40
CA ALA A 76 -7.19 -27.55 -5.98
C ALA A 76 -8.51 -27.43 -6.75
N GLU A 77 -9.42 -26.55 -6.32
CA GLU A 77 -10.67 -26.18 -6.98
C GLU A 77 -10.50 -25.20 -8.16
N GLY A 78 -9.27 -24.79 -8.48
CA GLY A 78 -8.97 -23.94 -9.64
C GLY A 78 -8.69 -22.46 -9.33
N ALA A 79 -8.64 -22.01 -8.07
CA ALA A 79 -8.28 -20.65 -7.70
C ALA A 79 -6.77 -20.40 -7.88
N LYS A 80 -6.31 -20.32 -9.14
CA LYS A 80 -4.90 -20.10 -9.47
C LYS A 80 -4.38 -18.79 -8.89
N GLY A 81 -3.16 -18.85 -8.34
CA GLY A 81 -2.50 -17.66 -7.81
C GLY A 81 -3.04 -17.13 -6.48
N LEU A 82 -4.02 -17.84 -5.86
CA LEU A 82 -4.49 -17.49 -4.51
C LEU A 82 -3.35 -17.67 -3.50
N THR A 83 -3.19 -16.69 -2.59
CA THR A 83 -2.18 -16.71 -1.52
C THR A 83 -2.79 -16.26 -0.20
N PRO A 84 -2.15 -16.50 0.96
CA PRO A 84 -2.60 -15.99 2.25
C PRO A 84 -2.86 -14.47 2.26
N MET A 85 -2.09 -13.68 1.49
CA MET A 85 -2.28 -12.23 1.38
C MET A 85 -3.66 -11.87 0.80
N HIS A 86 -4.20 -12.66 -0.12
CA HIS A 86 -5.53 -12.41 -0.69
C HIS A 86 -6.65 -12.75 0.30
N VAL A 87 -6.44 -13.78 1.14
CA VAL A 87 -7.34 -14.11 2.26
C VAL A 87 -7.34 -12.98 3.29
N LEU A 88 -6.15 -12.48 3.65
CA LEU A 88 -5.99 -11.32 4.51
C LEU A 88 -6.69 -10.09 3.93
N GLY A 89 -6.61 -9.86 2.63
CA GLY A 89 -7.27 -8.75 1.94
C GLY A 89 -8.80 -8.82 2.03
N ALA A 90 -9.37 -10.00 1.85
CA ALA A 90 -10.81 -10.23 2.01
C ALA A 90 -11.25 -10.02 3.47
N ALA A 91 -10.48 -10.55 4.42
CA ALA A 91 -10.74 -10.38 5.85
C ALA A 91 -10.67 -8.90 6.27
N ALA A 92 -9.66 -8.17 5.79
CA ALA A 92 -9.50 -6.74 6.05
C ALA A 92 -10.67 -5.92 5.46
N GLY A 93 -11.11 -6.25 4.24
CA GLY A 93 -12.28 -5.61 3.63
C GLY A 93 -13.54 -5.77 4.48
N ARG A 94 -13.78 -6.96 5.04
CA ARG A 94 -14.93 -7.21 5.94
C ARG A 94 -14.75 -6.53 7.30
N ALA A 95 -13.51 -6.49 7.84
CA ALA A 95 -13.22 -5.79 9.09
C ALA A 95 -13.50 -4.28 8.98
N LEU A 96 -13.30 -3.66 7.79
CA LEU A 96 -13.67 -2.26 7.54
C LEU A 96 -15.18 -2.02 7.63
N ARG A 97 -16.03 -3.03 7.44
CA ARG A 97 -17.47 -2.91 7.68
C ARG A 97 -17.83 -2.94 9.16
N VAL A 98 -17.02 -3.64 9.95
CA VAL A 98 -17.20 -3.72 11.41
C VAL A 98 -16.71 -2.44 12.09
N VAL A 99 -15.66 -1.83 11.54
CA VAL A 99 -15.08 -0.57 12.05
C VAL A 99 -15.09 0.48 10.94
N PRO A 100 -16.23 1.18 10.72
CA PRO A 100 -16.34 2.17 9.64
C PRO A 100 -15.36 3.35 9.76
N GLU A 101 -14.89 3.67 10.97
CA GLU A 101 -13.89 4.71 11.22
C GLU A 101 -12.57 4.40 10.51
N ALA A 102 -12.21 3.11 10.41
CA ALA A 102 -11.05 2.68 9.64
C ALA A 102 -11.25 2.82 8.12
N ASN A 103 -12.50 2.97 7.64
CA ASN A 103 -12.82 3.26 6.24
C ASN A 103 -13.01 4.76 5.99
N THR A 104 -12.16 5.58 6.60
CA THR A 104 -12.19 7.05 6.49
C THR A 104 -10.81 7.61 6.16
N ARG A 105 -10.79 8.88 5.76
CA ARG A 105 -9.58 9.70 5.59
C ARG A 105 -9.77 11.07 6.21
N VAL A 106 -8.67 11.72 6.59
CA VAL A 106 -8.74 13.11 7.05
C VAL A 106 -8.82 14.04 5.83
N ARG A 107 -9.89 14.86 5.77
CA ARG A 107 -10.09 15.89 4.74
C ARG A 107 -10.49 17.20 5.41
N ALA A 108 -9.73 18.25 5.18
CA ALA A 108 -9.96 19.58 5.77
C ALA A 108 -10.16 19.53 7.30
N GLY A 109 -9.33 18.75 8.01
CA GLY A 109 -9.38 18.59 9.46
C GLY A 109 -10.52 17.71 10.00
N ARG A 110 -11.27 17.01 9.13
CA ARG A 110 -12.39 16.15 9.52
C ARG A 110 -12.23 14.74 8.95
N PRO A 111 -12.66 13.68 9.67
CA PRO A 111 -12.80 12.35 9.09
C PRO A 111 -13.91 12.37 8.03
N VAL A 112 -13.64 11.77 6.88
CA VAL A 112 -14.58 11.63 5.77
C VAL A 112 -14.50 10.20 5.27
N SER A 113 -15.62 9.50 5.21
CA SER A 113 -15.69 8.13 4.73
C SER A 113 -15.24 8.03 3.26
N PHE A 114 -14.65 6.88 2.93
CA PHE A 114 -14.51 6.49 1.53
C PHE A 114 -15.86 6.03 0.99
N ASP A 115 -16.09 6.28 -0.30
CA ASP A 115 -17.31 5.84 -0.97
C ASP A 115 -17.35 4.31 -1.14
N ASP A 116 -16.16 3.70 -1.25
CA ASP A 116 -15.95 2.27 -1.43
C ASP A 116 -15.16 1.66 -0.28
N VAL A 117 -15.32 0.34 -0.06
CA VAL A 117 -14.40 -0.44 0.74
C VAL A 117 -13.29 -0.96 -0.19
N ALA A 118 -12.11 -0.36 -0.09
CA ALA A 118 -10.99 -0.71 -0.94
C ALA A 118 -9.76 -1.09 -0.13
N VAL A 119 -9.08 -2.16 -0.58
CA VAL A 119 -7.81 -2.63 -0.03
C VAL A 119 -6.74 -2.51 -1.09
N GLY A 120 -5.61 -1.90 -0.73
CA GLY A 120 -4.42 -1.81 -1.55
C GLY A 120 -3.43 -2.92 -1.21
N PHE A 121 -2.75 -3.42 -2.22
CA PHE A 121 -1.73 -4.45 -2.08
C PHE A 121 -0.40 -3.95 -2.62
N ALA A 122 0.67 -4.09 -1.84
CA ALA A 122 2.03 -3.92 -2.33
C ALA A 122 2.41 -5.14 -3.18
N VAL A 123 2.69 -4.91 -4.45
CA VAL A 123 3.06 -5.99 -5.37
C VAL A 123 4.45 -5.74 -5.94
N ASP A 124 5.23 -6.82 -6.05
CA ASP A 124 6.53 -6.80 -6.68
C ASP A 124 6.38 -6.85 -8.20
N ILE A 125 6.88 -5.82 -8.86
CA ILE A 125 6.87 -5.69 -10.33
C ILE A 125 8.27 -5.82 -10.94
N GLY A 126 9.32 -5.86 -10.12
CA GLY A 126 10.70 -5.83 -10.55
C GLY A 126 11.60 -6.88 -9.90
N GLN A 127 11.11 -8.07 -9.59
CA GLN A 127 11.89 -9.16 -8.97
C GLN A 127 12.62 -8.71 -7.69
N GLY A 128 11.89 -8.07 -6.78
CA GLY A 128 12.41 -7.53 -5.52
C GLY A 128 13.03 -6.14 -5.63
N THR A 129 13.14 -5.58 -6.82
CA THR A 129 13.75 -4.26 -7.03
C THR A 129 12.73 -3.12 -7.14
N ASP A 130 11.47 -3.40 -7.44
CA ASP A 130 10.43 -2.39 -7.58
C ASP A 130 9.08 -2.86 -7.05
N LEU A 131 8.41 -1.98 -6.30
CA LEU A 131 7.10 -2.22 -5.70
C LEU A 131 6.09 -1.20 -6.21
N ALA A 132 4.90 -1.68 -6.57
CA ALA A 132 3.79 -0.83 -6.95
C ALA A 132 2.51 -1.21 -6.18
N PRO A 133 1.58 -0.28 -5.97
CA PRO A 133 0.30 -0.59 -5.36
C PRO A 133 -0.70 -1.08 -6.40
N VAL A 134 -1.46 -2.12 -6.05
CA VAL A 134 -2.69 -2.52 -6.75
C VAL A 134 -3.86 -2.31 -5.80
N LYS A 135 -4.83 -1.48 -6.19
CA LYS A 135 -6.05 -1.21 -5.42
C LYS A 135 -7.17 -2.13 -5.86
N VAL A 136 -7.79 -2.83 -4.92
CA VAL A 136 -8.99 -3.65 -5.13
C VAL A 136 -10.17 -3.00 -4.45
N VAL A 137 -11.16 -2.57 -5.23
CA VAL A 137 -12.42 -2.00 -4.76
C VAL A 137 -13.45 -3.10 -4.52
N GLY A 138 -14.30 -2.94 -3.50
CA GLY A 138 -15.30 -3.93 -3.11
C GLY A 138 -14.71 -5.13 -2.37
N ALA A 139 -13.57 -4.95 -1.69
CA ALA A 139 -12.89 -6.03 -0.96
C ALA A 139 -13.74 -6.66 0.15
N ASP A 140 -14.76 -5.96 0.62
CA ASP A 140 -15.73 -6.41 1.64
C ASP A 140 -16.73 -7.46 1.14
N VAL A 141 -16.95 -7.53 -0.17
CA VAL A 141 -17.91 -8.47 -0.78
C VAL A 141 -17.25 -9.50 -1.69
N LEU A 142 -16.00 -9.29 -2.07
CA LEU A 142 -15.25 -10.21 -2.93
C LEU A 142 -14.75 -11.42 -2.15
N THR A 143 -14.73 -12.60 -2.80
CA THR A 143 -14.03 -13.77 -2.27
C THR A 143 -12.52 -13.59 -2.39
N PRO A 144 -11.71 -14.32 -1.60
CA PRO A 144 -10.24 -14.30 -1.76
C PRO A 144 -9.76 -14.65 -3.18
N ALA A 145 -10.44 -15.56 -3.87
CA ALA A 145 -10.11 -15.93 -5.26
C ALA A 145 -10.38 -14.78 -6.23
N GLN A 146 -11.49 -14.06 -6.05
CA GLN A 146 -11.80 -12.87 -6.86
C GLN A 146 -10.80 -11.73 -6.60
N ILE A 147 -10.38 -11.53 -5.34
CA ILE A 147 -9.32 -10.58 -5.00
C ILE A 147 -8.02 -10.99 -5.69
N ALA A 148 -7.63 -12.27 -5.63
CA ALA A 148 -6.43 -12.77 -6.30
C ALA A 148 -6.45 -12.45 -7.79
N THR A 149 -7.56 -12.72 -8.47
CA THR A 149 -7.73 -12.42 -9.90
C THR A 149 -7.52 -10.93 -10.19
N ARG A 150 -8.13 -10.04 -9.40
CA ARG A 150 -7.97 -8.58 -9.58
C ARG A 150 -6.55 -8.11 -9.33
N VAL A 151 -5.89 -8.64 -8.28
CA VAL A 151 -4.49 -8.32 -7.97
C VAL A 151 -3.58 -8.77 -9.12
N TRP A 152 -3.74 -10.00 -9.62
CA TRP A 152 -2.91 -10.50 -10.73
C TRP A 152 -3.13 -9.75 -12.04
N THR A 153 -4.36 -9.35 -12.34
CA THR A 153 -4.65 -8.46 -13.48
C THR A 153 -3.88 -7.13 -13.35
N GLY A 154 -3.90 -6.52 -12.17
CA GLY A 154 -3.14 -5.29 -11.90
C GLY A 154 -1.63 -5.50 -12.01
N VAL A 155 -1.09 -6.60 -11.46
CA VAL A 155 0.34 -6.95 -11.55
C VAL A 155 0.77 -7.09 -13.02
N THR A 156 -0.02 -7.79 -13.84
CA THR A 156 0.27 -7.97 -15.27
C THR A 156 0.31 -6.61 -15.97
N ALA A 157 -0.70 -5.76 -15.76
CA ALA A 157 -0.75 -4.44 -16.38
C ALA A 157 0.45 -3.54 -15.98
N LEU A 158 0.89 -3.64 -14.72
CA LEU A 158 2.06 -2.90 -14.23
C LEU A 158 3.36 -3.42 -14.85
N ARG A 159 3.55 -4.75 -14.94
CA ARG A 159 4.75 -5.38 -15.52
C ARG A 159 4.86 -5.14 -17.03
N ASP A 160 3.74 -5.22 -17.73
CA ASP A 160 3.68 -5.00 -19.18
C ASP A 160 3.73 -3.50 -19.54
N GLY A 161 3.75 -2.61 -18.55
CA GLY A 161 3.77 -1.16 -18.76
C GLY A 161 2.47 -0.61 -19.35
N THR A 162 1.40 -1.41 -19.35
CA THR A 162 0.08 -1.03 -19.87
C THR A 162 -0.76 -0.25 -18.87
N ASP A 163 -0.33 -0.16 -17.58
CA ASP A 163 -0.95 0.74 -16.61
C ASP A 163 -0.56 2.20 -16.92
N PRO A 164 -1.52 3.02 -17.38
CA PRO A 164 -1.21 4.38 -17.85
C PRO A 164 -0.85 5.31 -16.69
N GLY A 165 -1.38 5.03 -15.49
CA GLY A 165 -1.16 5.85 -14.31
C GLY A 165 0.25 5.68 -13.79
N PHE A 166 0.68 4.44 -13.60
CA PHE A 166 2.03 4.12 -13.11
C PHE A 166 3.10 4.59 -14.08
N SER A 167 2.96 4.26 -15.38
CA SER A 167 3.92 4.65 -16.43
C SER A 167 4.07 6.17 -16.55
N ARG A 168 2.97 6.91 -16.47
CA ARG A 168 2.97 8.38 -16.58
C ARG A 168 3.56 9.04 -15.35
N THR A 169 3.18 8.60 -14.16
CA THR A 169 3.71 9.17 -12.91
C THR A 169 5.20 8.87 -12.73
N THR A 170 5.67 7.69 -13.13
CA THR A 170 7.10 7.35 -13.11
C THR A 170 7.91 8.24 -14.06
N ARG A 171 7.40 8.51 -15.27
CA ARG A 171 8.06 9.45 -16.21
C ARG A 171 8.11 10.86 -15.64
N VAL A 172 7.01 11.36 -15.09
CA VAL A 172 6.99 12.68 -14.44
C VAL A 172 7.95 12.74 -13.28
N ALA A 173 7.95 11.72 -12.40
CA ALA A 173 8.87 11.65 -11.27
C ALA A 173 10.35 11.59 -11.71
N ALA A 174 10.66 10.98 -12.86
CA ALA A 174 12.01 10.97 -13.40
C ALA A 174 12.48 12.36 -13.83
N LEU A 175 11.60 13.16 -14.42
CA LEU A 175 11.93 14.49 -14.99
C LEU A 175 11.90 15.61 -13.94
N VAL A 176 11.09 15.47 -12.89
CA VAL A 176 10.94 16.51 -11.86
C VAL A 176 12.22 16.63 -11.02
N PRO A 177 12.82 17.82 -10.90
CA PRO A 177 13.95 18.04 -10.02
C PRO A 177 13.62 17.71 -8.56
N ALA A 178 14.59 17.19 -7.80
CA ALA A 178 14.39 16.74 -6.41
C ALA A 178 13.79 17.84 -5.52
N LEU A 179 14.20 19.09 -5.70
CA LEU A 179 13.66 20.27 -4.97
C LEU A 179 12.16 20.50 -5.22
N ALA A 180 11.66 20.18 -6.43
CA ALA A 180 10.26 20.36 -6.81
C ALA A 180 9.40 19.14 -6.46
N MET A 181 10.00 17.99 -6.10
CA MET A 181 9.28 16.76 -5.83
C MET A 181 8.36 16.89 -4.61
N LYS A 182 8.85 17.47 -3.51
CA LYS A 182 8.05 17.62 -2.27
C LYS A 182 6.81 18.50 -2.46
N PRO A 183 6.86 19.70 -3.05
CA PRO A 183 5.67 20.49 -3.35
C PRO A 183 4.73 19.79 -4.34
N LEU A 184 5.26 19.06 -5.33
CA LEU A 184 4.45 18.27 -6.24
C LEU A 184 3.67 17.16 -5.51
N LEU A 185 4.31 16.42 -4.61
CA LEU A 185 3.64 15.41 -3.81
C LEU A 185 2.59 15.99 -2.87
N LYS A 186 2.82 17.19 -2.31
CA LYS A 186 1.78 17.91 -1.53
C LYS A 186 0.58 18.32 -2.39
N ALA A 187 0.81 18.74 -3.63
CA ALA A 187 -0.29 19.05 -4.55
C ALA A 187 -1.04 17.77 -4.96
N SER A 188 -0.32 16.66 -5.19
CA SER A 188 -0.94 15.38 -5.50
C SER A 188 -1.75 14.82 -4.31
N ASP A 189 -1.30 15.05 -3.06
CA ASP A 189 -2.06 14.71 -1.87
C ASP A 189 -3.44 15.38 -1.83
N LEU A 190 -3.51 16.66 -2.22
CA LEU A 190 -4.80 17.35 -2.28
C LEU A 190 -5.74 16.69 -3.29
N VAL A 191 -5.26 16.32 -4.46
CA VAL A 191 -6.09 15.77 -5.54
C VAL A 191 -6.39 14.29 -5.33
N LEU A 192 -5.35 13.45 -5.19
CA LEU A 192 -5.48 12.00 -5.07
C LEU A 192 -5.98 11.58 -3.68
N GLY A 193 -5.39 12.14 -2.64
CA GLY A 193 -5.67 11.77 -1.25
C GLY A 193 -6.93 12.45 -0.72
N ALA A 194 -6.95 13.79 -0.63
CA ALA A 194 -8.04 14.51 0.00
C ALA A 194 -9.33 14.49 -0.83
N LEU A 195 -9.25 14.80 -2.13
CA LEU A 195 -10.41 14.84 -3.02
C LEU A 195 -10.79 13.48 -3.58
N GLY A 196 -9.90 12.48 -3.51
CA GLY A 196 -10.12 11.15 -4.08
C GLY A 196 -10.27 11.16 -5.61
N ARG A 197 -9.74 12.19 -6.27
CA ARG A 197 -9.87 12.36 -7.72
C ARG A 197 -8.66 11.78 -8.46
N PRO A 198 -8.84 11.22 -9.66
CA PRO A 198 -7.73 10.73 -10.46
C PRO A 198 -6.82 11.89 -10.91
N LEU A 199 -5.52 11.62 -10.96
CA LEU A 199 -4.50 12.56 -11.41
C LEU A 199 -3.43 11.82 -12.23
N LEU A 200 -3.11 12.29 -13.43
CA LEU A 200 -2.12 11.70 -14.33
C LEU A 200 -2.34 10.20 -14.61
N GLY A 201 -3.59 9.74 -14.57
CA GLY A 201 -3.96 8.34 -14.75
C GLY A 201 -3.92 7.50 -13.48
N GLN A 202 -3.38 8.03 -12.37
CA GLN A 202 -3.49 7.39 -11.05
C GLN A 202 -4.92 7.53 -10.53
N VAL A 203 -5.43 6.45 -9.96
CA VAL A 203 -6.74 6.45 -9.31
C VAL A 203 -6.72 7.27 -8.02
N GLY A 204 -7.85 7.88 -7.67
CA GLY A 204 -8.02 8.52 -6.36
C GLY A 204 -7.88 7.51 -5.23
N ASN A 205 -7.24 7.94 -4.12
CA ASN A 205 -6.93 7.09 -2.97
C ASN A 205 -6.24 5.76 -3.40
N PRO A 206 -5.03 5.82 -3.93
CA PRO A 206 -4.41 4.69 -4.64
C PRO A 206 -4.12 3.48 -3.74
N LEU A 207 -4.10 3.64 -2.42
CA LEU A 207 -3.86 2.57 -1.45
C LEU A 207 -5.16 2.05 -0.79
N GLY A 208 -6.33 2.65 -1.08
CA GLY A 208 -7.57 2.33 -0.37
C GLY A 208 -7.54 2.78 1.08
N ALA A 209 -8.44 2.25 1.90
CA ALA A 209 -8.51 2.49 3.35
C ALA A 209 -7.48 1.64 4.12
N VAL A 210 -7.26 0.41 3.68
CA VAL A 210 -6.24 -0.52 4.20
C VAL A 210 -5.22 -0.79 3.11
N PHE A 211 -3.94 -0.75 3.47
CA PHE A 211 -2.83 -1.14 2.60
C PHE A 211 -2.07 -2.33 3.18
N ILE A 212 -1.94 -3.39 2.39
CA ILE A 212 -1.32 -4.66 2.80
C ILE A 212 0.00 -4.86 2.06
N SER A 213 1.04 -5.22 2.80
CA SER A 213 2.33 -5.64 2.25
C SER A 213 2.72 -7.02 2.80
N ASN A 214 3.02 -7.95 1.92
CA ASN A 214 3.57 -9.25 2.30
C ASN A 214 5.09 -9.16 2.32
N VAL A 215 5.69 -9.25 3.51
CA VAL A 215 7.14 -9.21 3.70
C VAL A 215 7.74 -10.61 3.92
N ALA A 216 6.90 -11.64 3.92
CA ALA A 216 7.35 -13.04 4.08
C ALA A 216 8.41 -13.45 3.04
N PRO A 217 8.32 -13.09 1.74
CA PRO A 217 9.35 -13.43 0.77
C PRO A 217 10.73 -12.82 1.06
N LEU A 218 10.79 -11.80 1.93
CA LEU A 218 12.04 -11.16 2.38
C LEU A 218 12.62 -11.82 3.64
N GLY A 219 11.99 -12.88 4.17
CA GLY A 219 12.39 -13.51 5.41
C GLY A 219 12.12 -12.67 6.67
N VAL A 220 11.30 -11.62 6.56
CA VAL A 220 11.00 -10.70 7.67
C VAL A 220 9.78 -11.20 8.43
N GLU A 221 9.90 -11.34 9.75
CA GLU A 221 8.80 -11.79 10.60
C GLU A 221 7.88 -10.62 11.01
N GLU A 222 8.46 -9.46 11.29
CA GLU A 222 7.72 -8.30 11.82
C GLU A 222 8.26 -6.99 11.22
N VAL A 223 7.38 -6.19 10.65
CA VAL A 223 7.71 -4.82 10.22
C VAL A 223 6.47 -3.93 10.29
N PHE A 224 6.61 -2.76 10.87
CA PHE A 224 5.58 -1.74 10.84
C PHE A 224 5.78 -0.87 9.61
N LEU A 225 4.78 -0.85 8.73
CA LEU A 225 4.84 -0.08 7.49
C LEU A 225 4.77 1.42 7.77
N ALA A 226 5.64 2.18 7.13
CA ALA A 226 5.57 3.63 7.17
C ALA A 226 4.38 4.13 6.32
N PRO A 227 3.41 4.83 6.91
CA PRO A 227 2.29 5.39 6.17
C PRO A 227 2.74 6.34 5.06
N VAL A 228 2.07 6.27 3.92
CA VAL A 228 2.30 7.15 2.77
C VAL A 228 1.37 8.36 2.89
N PRO A 229 1.88 9.58 3.19
CA PRO A 229 1.04 10.73 3.55
C PRO A 229 0.02 11.09 2.46
N PHE A 230 0.41 11.10 1.19
CA PHE A 230 -0.45 11.50 0.09
C PHE A 230 -1.54 10.46 -0.27
N ALA A 231 -1.42 9.23 0.23
CA ALA A 231 -2.41 8.18 -0.03
C ALA A 231 -3.56 8.18 0.98
N ARG A 232 -3.33 8.71 2.18
CA ARG A 232 -4.31 8.86 3.27
C ARG A 232 -5.04 7.57 3.63
N ALA A 233 -4.38 6.42 3.49
CA ALA A 233 -4.90 5.16 4.01
C ALA A 233 -4.89 5.20 5.54
N ALA A 234 -6.00 4.77 6.16
CA ALA A 234 -6.14 4.79 7.62
C ALA A 234 -5.32 3.69 8.29
N VAL A 235 -5.15 2.54 7.62
CA VAL A 235 -4.53 1.34 8.18
C VAL A 235 -3.51 0.75 7.21
N TYR A 236 -2.37 0.36 7.73
CA TYR A 236 -1.30 -0.36 7.02
C TYR A 236 -1.05 -1.68 7.73
N ILE A 237 -1.06 -2.79 7.01
CA ILE A 237 -0.84 -4.12 7.56
C ILE A 237 0.32 -4.78 6.84
N SER A 238 1.30 -5.29 7.57
CA SER A 238 2.29 -6.23 7.02
C SER A 238 1.97 -7.65 7.47
N GLN A 239 2.17 -8.60 6.55
CA GLN A 239 2.16 -10.03 6.83
C GLN A 239 3.60 -10.53 6.85
N GLY A 240 4.04 -11.06 7.99
CA GLY A 240 5.37 -11.61 8.18
C GLY A 240 5.52 -13.05 7.67
N THR A 241 6.74 -13.56 7.76
CA THR A 241 7.09 -14.93 7.41
C THR A 241 6.35 -15.94 8.31
N ILE A 242 5.92 -17.06 7.73
CA ILE A 242 5.35 -18.17 8.47
C ILE A 242 6.49 -18.97 9.07
N THR A 243 6.49 -19.12 10.40
CA THR A 243 7.48 -19.84 11.16
C THR A 243 6.82 -20.83 12.12
N GLU A 244 7.50 -21.95 12.41
CA GLU A 244 7.09 -22.82 13.51
C GLU A 244 7.49 -22.20 14.84
N ARG A 245 6.55 -22.18 15.79
CA ARG A 245 6.75 -21.66 17.14
C ARG A 245 6.24 -22.64 18.17
N ALA A 246 6.99 -22.79 19.26
CA ALA A 246 6.54 -23.53 20.42
C ALA A 246 5.48 -22.70 21.16
N VAL A 247 4.27 -23.23 21.28
CA VAL A 247 3.16 -22.60 22.00
C VAL A 247 2.58 -23.55 23.02
N VAL A 248 2.02 -23.02 24.10
CA VAL A 248 1.33 -23.84 25.09
C VAL A 248 -0.14 -23.93 24.71
N ARG A 249 -0.66 -25.17 24.51
CA ARG A 249 -2.09 -25.44 24.30
C ARG A 249 -2.48 -26.60 25.21
N ASP A 250 -3.56 -26.43 25.94
CA ASP A 250 -4.10 -27.43 26.88
C ASP A 250 -3.04 -27.97 27.83
N GLY A 251 -2.12 -27.10 28.29
CA GLY A 251 -1.03 -27.43 29.19
C GLY A 251 0.19 -28.15 28.56
N ALA A 252 0.16 -28.43 27.26
CA ALA A 252 1.26 -29.03 26.51
C ALA A 252 1.97 -28.05 25.59
N VAL A 253 3.28 -28.22 25.41
CA VAL A 253 4.04 -27.47 24.40
C VAL A 253 3.87 -28.15 23.04
N VAL A 254 3.34 -27.44 22.07
CA VAL A 254 3.12 -27.93 20.71
C VAL A 254 3.79 -26.98 19.68
N ALA A 255 4.25 -27.54 18.57
CA ALA A 255 4.75 -26.77 17.44
C ALA A 255 3.57 -26.31 16.60
N VAL A 256 3.47 -24.99 16.33
CA VAL A 256 2.39 -24.39 15.54
C VAL A 256 2.99 -23.44 14.52
N ARG A 257 2.56 -23.55 13.26
CA ARG A 257 2.92 -22.60 12.22
C ARG A 257 2.15 -21.29 12.44
N GLN A 258 2.89 -20.20 12.58
CA GLN A 258 2.32 -18.89 12.85
C GLN A 258 2.96 -17.82 11.97
N PHE A 259 2.25 -16.74 11.74
CA PHE A 259 2.79 -15.49 11.17
C PHE A 259 2.33 -14.30 12.00
N THR A 260 3.11 -13.23 11.94
CA THR A 260 2.75 -11.99 12.62
C THR A 260 2.11 -11.01 11.63
N LEU A 261 1.02 -10.39 12.04
CA LEU A 261 0.46 -9.20 11.42
C LEU A 261 0.87 -7.99 12.24
N CYS A 262 1.56 -7.03 11.60
CA CYS A 262 1.84 -5.73 12.21
C CYS A 262 0.92 -4.69 11.57
N LEU A 263 0.28 -3.87 12.40
CA LEU A 263 -0.59 -2.79 11.97
C LEU A 263 -0.02 -1.45 12.36
N THR A 264 -0.02 -0.51 11.42
CA THR A 264 0.19 0.92 11.68
C THR A 264 -1.10 1.66 11.32
N GLY A 265 -1.76 2.26 12.29
CA GLY A 265 -3.01 3.01 12.14
C GLY A 265 -2.81 4.51 12.30
N ASP A 266 -3.63 5.31 11.62
CA ASP A 266 -3.73 6.75 11.84
C ASP A 266 -4.57 7.00 13.10
N HIS A 267 -3.91 7.41 14.19
CA HIS A 267 -4.55 7.60 15.49
C HIS A 267 -5.57 8.76 15.53
N ARG A 268 -5.67 9.54 14.45
CA ARG A 268 -6.73 10.54 14.28
C ARG A 268 -8.07 9.91 13.88
N LEU A 269 -8.04 8.68 13.35
CA LEU A 269 -9.19 7.96 12.80
C LEU A 269 -9.57 6.74 13.63
N VAL A 270 -8.57 6.04 14.16
CA VAL A 270 -8.74 4.82 14.96
C VAL A 270 -7.97 4.93 16.27
N ASP A 271 -8.60 4.57 17.37
CA ASP A 271 -7.97 4.43 18.67
C ASP A 271 -7.79 2.96 19.06
N GLY A 272 -7.37 2.72 20.32
CA GLY A 272 -7.13 1.37 20.82
C GLY A 272 -8.35 0.46 20.76
N VAL A 273 -9.56 0.99 20.97
CA VAL A 273 -10.80 0.22 20.96
C VAL A 273 -11.14 -0.20 19.55
N GLN A 274 -11.18 0.75 18.59
CA GLN A 274 -11.45 0.45 17.18
C GLN A 274 -10.41 -0.50 16.61
N CYS A 275 -9.13 -0.34 17.00
CA CYS A 275 -8.07 -1.24 16.58
C CYS A 275 -8.27 -2.66 17.10
N ALA A 276 -8.67 -2.83 18.37
CA ALA A 276 -8.96 -4.13 18.94
C ALA A 276 -10.14 -4.81 18.23
N ILE A 277 -11.24 -4.08 18.00
CA ILE A 277 -12.42 -4.59 17.27
C ILE A 277 -12.05 -4.97 15.83
N PHE A 278 -11.26 -4.14 15.16
CA PHE A 278 -10.79 -4.43 13.80
C PHE A 278 -9.97 -5.71 13.74
N PHE A 279 -9.03 -5.90 14.68
CA PHE A 279 -8.23 -7.12 14.74
C PHE A 279 -9.05 -8.34 15.11
N ASP A 280 -9.98 -8.22 16.04
CA ASP A 280 -10.84 -9.34 16.42
C ASP A 280 -11.64 -9.84 15.22
N ALA A 281 -12.28 -8.93 14.49
CA ALA A 281 -13.01 -9.24 13.27
C ALA A 281 -12.10 -9.88 12.19
N LEU A 282 -10.92 -9.31 11.97
CA LEU A 282 -9.96 -9.79 10.97
C LEU A 282 -9.42 -11.18 11.33
N VAL A 283 -8.97 -11.37 12.57
CA VAL A 283 -8.43 -12.65 13.05
C VAL A 283 -9.50 -13.73 13.12
N GLY A 284 -10.73 -13.37 13.52
CA GLY A 284 -11.87 -14.29 13.49
C GLY A 284 -12.11 -14.87 12.09
N LEU A 285 -11.96 -14.05 11.04
CA LEU A 285 -12.07 -14.49 9.64
C LEU A 285 -10.83 -15.28 9.16
N LEU A 286 -9.65 -15.03 9.69
CA LEU A 286 -8.46 -15.82 9.38
C LEU A 286 -8.45 -17.18 10.07
N LYS A 287 -9.11 -17.32 11.23
CA LYS A 287 -9.32 -18.61 11.90
C LYS A 287 -10.36 -19.47 11.20
N ASP A 288 -11.33 -18.87 10.53
CA ASP A 288 -12.37 -19.54 9.76
C ASP A 288 -12.53 -18.88 8.38
N PRO A 289 -11.59 -19.14 7.44
CA PRO A 289 -11.57 -18.49 6.13
C PRO A 289 -12.72 -18.92 5.22
N ASP A 290 -13.39 -20.03 5.50
CA ASP A 290 -14.54 -20.49 4.72
C ASP A 290 -15.70 -19.47 4.76
N ARG A 291 -15.78 -18.64 5.81
CA ARG A 291 -16.71 -17.49 5.89
C ARG A 291 -16.43 -16.39 4.85
N LEU A 292 -15.33 -16.47 4.16
CA LEU A 292 -14.97 -15.51 3.10
C LEU A 292 -15.48 -15.94 1.70
N GLY A 293 -15.98 -17.17 1.57
CA GLY A 293 -16.55 -17.72 0.34
C GLY A 293 -15.58 -18.53 -0.52
#